data_222d68f103d28a0b7cf8165a275cb7a3
#
_entry.id   222d68f103d28a0b7cf8165a275cb7a3
#
_cell.length_a   1.000
_cell.length_b   1.000
_cell.length_c   1.000
_cell.angle_alpha   90.00
_cell.angle_beta   90.00
_cell.angle_gamma   90.00
#
_symmetry.space_group_name_H-M   'P 1'
#
loop_
_entity.id
_entity.type
_entity.pdbx_description
1 polymer ?
#
loop_
_entity_poly.entity_id
_entity_poly.type
_entity_poly.pdbx_seq_one_letter_code
_entity_poly.pdbx_strand_id
1 'polypeptide(L)'
;MTAVIEDSPYKQQIPDVGWWAGNFRLTNLTGKLLGAHVAHSALILLWAGGMTLFELSYFNPNEPMYEQGLIILPHLATLGFGVGTGGQVISTYPYFVISVLHLIPSVILAAGGIYHSLLGPEVLQDNPTWAGFFGYDWEDQDKMTTILGIHLTLLGLGALALVAKAVFWGGLFDPWVAGGGDVRIINHPTLNPFRIFGYLFGAWGPEGLAAVNNLEDVVGGHIWVGLMLIGGGIFHILTKPFAWARRVLIYSGEAYLSYSIGAVAYMGFLAAYFASVNNTVYPEVFYGPVRAIETSAGIVSARGWLVTFHFVLALIFLLGHIWHALRARAIAGRFDFKSGDMVKPPQVNHQSNQASLVNSSDLTLKFLKYLPIYRPGISPLWRGLEIGMAHGYWLVGPFATLGSLGLLRNSNLGSLVGLFAAGSLILILTMGFSLYGTTTFERQQEIYPLSATVATVPRVPQTLNSTERWSQFTEGFLIGGIGGAIFAYLLLTNIALFGAIAINSI
;
A
#
# COMPACT_ATOMS: atom_id res chain seq x y z
N MET A 1 -32.16 27.48 17.19
CA MET A 1 -32.07 26.37 18.17
C MET A 1 -30.67 25.78 18.02
N THR A 2 -29.74 26.29 18.78
CA THR A 2 -28.38 25.81 18.90
C THR A 2 -28.38 24.60 19.81
N ALA A 3 -28.25 23.42 19.25
CA ALA A 3 -28.03 22.21 20.02
C ALA A 3 -26.63 22.27 20.61
N VAL A 4 -26.56 22.50 21.91
CA VAL A 4 -25.35 22.33 22.71
C VAL A 4 -25.04 20.83 22.69
N ILE A 5 -23.98 20.45 21.97
CA ILE A 5 -23.36 19.13 22.10
C ILE A 5 -22.42 19.21 23.29
N GLU A 6 -23.01 19.17 24.48
CA GLU A 6 -22.26 18.94 25.72
C GLU A 6 -21.97 17.45 25.87
N ASP A 7 -20.69 17.16 26.09
CA ASP A 7 -20.14 15.93 26.66
C ASP A 7 -20.46 14.60 25.95
N SER A 8 -19.93 14.47 24.75
CA SER A 8 -19.67 13.12 24.23
C SER A 8 -18.48 12.54 25.02
N PRO A 9 -18.63 11.36 25.67
CA PRO A 9 -17.50 10.65 26.29
C PRO A 9 -16.40 10.28 25.27
N TYR A 10 -16.63 10.50 23.99
CA TYR A 10 -15.72 10.27 22.87
C TYR A 10 -14.87 11.49 22.47
N LYS A 11 -14.78 12.56 23.25
CA LYS A 11 -13.70 13.55 23.15
C LYS A 11 -12.36 12.91 23.55
N GLN A 12 -12.01 11.84 22.89
CA GLN A 12 -10.65 11.32 22.97
C GLN A 12 -9.72 12.35 22.35
N GLN A 13 -8.79 12.84 23.13
CA GLN A 13 -7.78 13.78 22.67
C GLN A 13 -7.09 13.19 21.45
N ILE A 14 -7.17 13.90 20.34
CA ILE A 14 -6.39 13.56 19.14
C ILE A 14 -4.93 13.46 19.56
N PRO A 15 -4.23 12.34 19.33
CA PRO A 15 -2.86 12.19 19.77
C PRO A 15 -2.00 13.33 19.22
N ASP A 16 -1.22 13.97 20.08
CA ASP A 16 -0.29 15.01 19.68
C ASP A 16 0.94 14.40 19.01
N VAL A 17 0.76 14.00 17.76
CA VAL A 17 1.80 13.40 16.91
C VAL A 17 2.19 14.38 15.81
N GLY A 18 3.45 14.29 15.36
CA GLY A 18 3.90 15.04 14.18
C GLY A 18 3.09 14.66 12.93
N TRP A 19 3.00 15.57 11.97
CA TRP A 19 2.29 15.36 10.71
C TRP A 19 2.76 14.08 9.96
N TRP A 20 4.04 13.72 10.07
CA TRP A 20 4.66 12.53 9.48
C TRP A 20 4.14 11.20 10.06
N ALA A 21 3.50 11.25 11.24
CA ALA A 21 2.77 10.15 11.87
C ALA A 21 1.28 10.49 12.00
N GLY A 22 0.77 11.42 11.19
CA GLY A 22 -0.58 11.98 11.29
C GLY A 22 -1.71 10.96 11.15
N ASN A 23 -1.50 9.85 10.47
CA ASN A 23 -2.49 8.76 10.36
C ASN A 23 -2.85 8.17 11.72
N PHE A 24 -1.98 8.24 12.71
CA PHE A 24 -2.26 7.81 14.08
C PHE A 24 -3.43 8.58 14.73
N ARG A 25 -3.68 9.81 14.30
CA ARG A 25 -4.80 10.63 14.74
C ARG A 25 -6.16 10.02 14.41
N LEU A 26 -6.22 9.17 13.40
CA LEU A 26 -7.44 8.52 12.94
C LEU A 26 -7.79 7.25 13.72
N THR A 27 -6.92 6.75 14.59
CA THR A 27 -7.08 5.44 15.26
C THR A 27 -8.45 5.30 15.92
N ASN A 28 -8.94 6.33 16.61
CA ASN A 28 -10.24 6.32 17.28
C ASN A 28 -11.32 7.14 16.53
N LEU A 29 -10.98 7.71 15.37
CA LEU A 29 -11.91 8.38 14.49
C LEU A 29 -12.39 7.40 13.41
N THR A 30 -13.23 6.44 13.83
CA THR A 30 -13.60 5.26 13.04
C THR A 30 -14.24 5.59 11.69
N GLY A 31 -15.02 6.67 11.60
CA GLY A 31 -15.61 7.16 10.35
C GLY A 31 -14.55 7.73 9.40
N LYS A 32 -13.62 8.54 9.92
CA LYS A 32 -12.50 9.07 9.13
C LYS A 32 -11.51 7.97 8.74
N LEU A 33 -11.27 7.01 9.63
CA LEU A 33 -10.43 5.85 9.34
C LEU A 33 -11.04 4.99 8.23
N LEU A 34 -12.35 4.79 8.22
CA LEU A 34 -13.07 4.17 7.12
C LEU A 34 -12.81 4.94 5.80
N GLY A 35 -12.93 6.25 5.83
CA GLY A 35 -12.64 7.11 4.68
C GLY A 35 -11.22 6.91 4.13
N ALA A 36 -10.22 6.85 5.02
CA ALA A 36 -8.83 6.60 4.66
C ALA A 36 -8.63 5.21 4.01
N HIS A 37 -9.27 4.17 4.55
CA HIS A 37 -9.22 2.81 3.98
C HIS A 37 -9.90 2.72 2.61
N VAL A 38 -11.06 3.33 2.45
CA VAL A 38 -11.78 3.35 1.16
C VAL A 38 -10.99 4.15 0.12
N ALA A 39 -10.40 5.29 0.50
CA ALA A 39 -9.54 6.08 -0.39
C ALA A 39 -8.28 5.29 -0.81
N HIS A 40 -7.65 4.56 0.12
CA HIS A 40 -6.51 3.72 -0.20
C HIS A 40 -6.91 2.55 -1.13
N SER A 41 -8.06 1.95 -0.93
CA SER A 41 -8.61 0.93 -1.85
C SER A 41 -8.83 1.50 -3.25
N ALA A 42 -9.31 2.75 -3.34
CA ALA A 42 -9.41 3.45 -4.63
C ALA A 42 -8.06 3.59 -5.33
N LEU A 43 -6.99 3.93 -4.59
CA LEU A 43 -5.63 4.03 -5.13
C LEU A 43 -5.10 2.67 -5.62
N ILE A 44 -5.39 1.59 -4.91
CA ILE A 44 -5.00 0.23 -5.32
C ILE A 44 -5.67 -0.14 -6.65
N LEU A 45 -6.97 0.10 -6.77
CA LEU A 45 -7.71 -0.15 -8.02
C LEU A 45 -7.26 0.75 -9.16
N LEU A 46 -7.00 2.03 -8.86
CA LEU A 46 -6.47 2.98 -9.83
C LEU A 46 -5.11 2.51 -10.38
N TRP A 47 -4.23 2.05 -9.49
CA TRP A 47 -2.94 1.51 -9.90
C TRP A 47 -3.10 0.27 -10.77
N ALA A 48 -3.93 -0.69 -10.36
CA ALA A 48 -4.16 -1.90 -11.13
C ALA A 48 -4.69 -1.58 -12.55
N GLY A 49 -5.71 -0.74 -12.66
CA GLY A 49 -6.26 -0.35 -13.96
C GLY A 49 -5.33 0.56 -14.77
N GLY A 50 -4.78 1.58 -14.15
CA GLY A 50 -3.87 2.53 -14.80
C GLY A 50 -2.59 1.87 -15.28
N MET A 51 -1.97 1.00 -14.46
CA MET A 51 -0.76 0.29 -14.84
C MET A 51 -1.01 -0.71 -15.96
N THR A 52 -2.15 -1.40 -15.95
CA THR A 52 -2.52 -2.28 -17.08
C THR A 52 -2.64 -1.51 -18.39
N LEU A 53 -3.32 -0.34 -18.40
CA LEU A 53 -3.39 0.51 -19.61
C LEU A 53 -2.02 1.03 -20.02
N PHE A 54 -1.21 1.41 -19.04
CA PHE A 54 0.14 1.88 -19.32
C PHE A 54 0.98 0.79 -19.99
N GLU A 55 1.00 -0.43 -19.45
CA GLU A 55 1.71 -1.55 -20.05
C GLU A 55 1.18 -1.88 -21.45
N LEU A 56 -0.14 -1.84 -21.65
CA LEU A 56 -0.76 -2.04 -22.97
C LEU A 56 -0.31 -0.99 -24.00
N SER A 57 -0.05 0.23 -23.58
CA SER A 57 0.29 1.33 -24.47
C SER A 57 1.62 1.15 -25.22
N TYR A 58 2.53 0.34 -24.66
CA TYR A 58 3.83 0.07 -25.27
C TYR A 58 4.10 -1.44 -25.51
N PHE A 59 3.14 -2.30 -25.20
CA PHE A 59 3.29 -3.73 -25.44
C PHE A 59 3.54 -4.04 -26.92
N ASN A 60 4.62 -4.77 -27.19
CA ASN A 60 4.98 -5.25 -28.51
C ASN A 60 4.78 -6.79 -28.59
N PRO A 61 3.83 -7.30 -29.41
CA PRO A 61 3.57 -8.74 -29.51
C PRO A 61 4.71 -9.53 -30.19
N ASN A 62 5.68 -8.86 -30.80
CA ASN A 62 6.83 -9.49 -31.46
C ASN A 62 8.03 -9.70 -30.54
N GLU A 63 7.96 -9.23 -29.31
CA GLU A 63 9.02 -9.36 -28.32
C GLU A 63 8.53 -10.18 -27.12
N PRO A 64 9.44 -10.93 -26.45
CA PRO A 64 9.07 -11.63 -25.23
C PRO A 64 8.50 -10.69 -24.17
N MET A 65 7.39 -11.07 -23.54
CA MET A 65 6.74 -10.25 -22.53
C MET A 65 7.69 -9.87 -21.38
N TYR A 66 8.56 -10.79 -20.97
CA TYR A 66 9.52 -10.57 -19.88
C TYR A 66 10.70 -9.64 -20.22
N GLU A 67 10.90 -9.26 -21.47
CA GLU A 67 11.94 -8.32 -21.90
C GLU A 67 11.41 -6.88 -22.07
N GLN A 68 10.11 -6.68 -21.91
CA GLN A 68 9.46 -5.39 -22.09
C GLN A 68 9.20 -4.66 -20.76
N GLY A 69 9.66 -5.19 -19.63
CA GLY A 69 9.43 -4.58 -18.31
C GLY A 69 7.98 -4.61 -17.85
N LEU A 70 7.19 -5.55 -18.34
CA LEU A 70 5.80 -5.74 -17.96
C LEU A 70 5.73 -6.51 -16.64
N ILE A 71 4.89 -6.05 -15.72
CA ILE A 71 4.66 -6.73 -14.42
C ILE A 71 3.20 -7.13 -14.22
N ILE A 72 2.26 -6.47 -14.89
CA ILE A 72 0.82 -6.74 -14.77
C ILE A 72 0.34 -7.69 -15.87
N LEU A 73 0.69 -7.45 -17.12
CA LEU A 73 0.27 -8.31 -18.23
C LEU A 73 0.71 -9.77 -18.07
N PRO A 74 1.89 -10.11 -17.53
CA PRO A 74 2.25 -11.48 -17.21
C PRO A 74 1.26 -12.20 -16.30
N HIS A 75 0.67 -11.49 -15.31
CA HIS A 75 -0.34 -12.06 -14.41
C HIS A 75 -1.65 -12.37 -15.15
N LEU A 76 -2.08 -11.45 -16.02
CA LEU A 76 -3.31 -11.65 -16.81
C LEU A 76 -3.13 -12.76 -17.85
N ALA A 77 -1.97 -12.85 -18.47
CA ALA A 77 -1.61 -13.93 -19.37
C ALA A 77 -1.61 -15.30 -18.66
N THR A 78 -1.01 -15.39 -17.48
CA THR A 78 -0.99 -16.60 -16.65
C THR A 78 -2.40 -17.02 -16.23
N LEU A 79 -3.31 -16.06 -16.00
CA LEU A 79 -4.72 -16.32 -15.75
C LEU A 79 -5.50 -16.75 -17.01
N GLY A 80 -4.85 -16.88 -18.17
CA GLY A 80 -5.46 -17.36 -19.40
C GLY A 80 -6.17 -16.28 -20.21
N PHE A 81 -5.95 -15.01 -19.91
CA PHE A 81 -6.53 -13.92 -20.69
C PHE A 81 -5.66 -13.57 -21.90
N GLY A 82 -6.28 -13.56 -23.08
CA GLY A 82 -5.69 -13.01 -24.30
C GLY A 82 -4.50 -13.77 -24.89
N VAL A 83 -4.19 -14.97 -24.41
CA VAL A 83 -3.06 -15.78 -24.85
C VAL A 83 -3.50 -17.15 -25.39
N GLY A 84 -2.68 -17.73 -26.24
CA GLY A 84 -2.86 -19.07 -26.80
C GLY A 84 -1.57 -19.89 -26.70
N THR A 85 -1.44 -20.87 -27.59
CA THR A 85 -0.32 -21.82 -27.65
C THR A 85 1.03 -21.12 -27.66
N GLY A 86 1.96 -21.61 -26.85
CA GLY A 86 3.30 -21.01 -26.68
C GLY A 86 3.31 -19.68 -25.93
N GLY A 87 2.22 -19.29 -25.28
CA GLY A 87 2.09 -18.02 -24.58
C GLY A 87 1.97 -16.80 -25.52
N GLN A 88 1.71 -17.03 -26.80
CA GLN A 88 1.52 -15.94 -27.75
C GLN A 88 0.26 -15.14 -27.41
N VAL A 89 0.39 -13.80 -27.35
CA VAL A 89 -0.75 -12.91 -27.15
C VAL A 89 -1.57 -12.85 -28.45
N ILE A 90 -2.80 -13.38 -28.40
CA ILE A 90 -3.73 -13.41 -29.52
C ILE A 90 -4.74 -12.26 -29.50
N SER A 91 -4.96 -11.65 -28.33
CA SER A 91 -5.82 -10.48 -28.17
C SER A 91 -5.46 -9.71 -26.92
N THR A 92 -5.31 -8.40 -27.05
CA THR A 92 -5.13 -7.48 -25.91
C THR A 92 -6.45 -6.93 -25.36
N TYR A 93 -7.57 -7.21 -26.02
CA TYR A 93 -8.89 -6.70 -25.61
C TYR A 93 -9.30 -7.12 -24.18
N PRO A 94 -9.08 -8.36 -23.72
CA PRO A 94 -9.36 -8.73 -22.34
C PRO A 94 -8.60 -7.87 -21.32
N TYR A 95 -7.36 -7.49 -21.60
CA TYR A 95 -6.54 -6.64 -20.72
C TYR A 95 -7.11 -5.24 -20.60
N PHE A 96 -7.55 -4.67 -21.74
CA PHE A 96 -8.24 -3.38 -21.75
C PHE A 96 -9.53 -3.43 -20.91
N VAL A 97 -10.36 -4.47 -21.09
CA VAL A 97 -11.61 -4.63 -20.32
C VAL A 97 -11.33 -4.73 -18.83
N ILE A 98 -10.35 -5.56 -18.42
CA ILE A 98 -9.96 -5.72 -17.00
C ILE A 98 -9.47 -4.38 -16.43
N SER A 99 -8.67 -3.63 -17.19
CA SER A 99 -8.21 -2.31 -16.79
C SER A 99 -9.39 -1.37 -16.51
N VAL A 100 -10.33 -1.25 -17.43
CA VAL A 100 -11.50 -0.35 -17.27
C VAL A 100 -12.37 -0.78 -16.09
N LEU A 101 -12.56 -2.10 -15.89
CA LEU A 101 -13.29 -2.65 -14.74
C LEU A 101 -12.63 -2.36 -13.39
N HIS A 102 -11.33 -2.03 -13.35
CA HIS A 102 -10.64 -1.54 -12.16
C HIS A 102 -10.72 0.00 -12.05
N LEU A 103 -10.60 0.73 -13.15
CA LEU A 103 -10.65 2.20 -13.14
C LEU A 103 -12.01 2.73 -12.71
N ILE A 104 -13.11 2.15 -13.21
CA ILE A 104 -14.46 2.64 -12.86
C ILE A 104 -14.72 2.54 -11.35
N PRO A 105 -14.53 1.38 -10.69
CA PRO A 105 -14.71 1.28 -9.25
C PRO A 105 -13.72 2.18 -8.47
N SER A 106 -12.53 2.44 -8.99
CA SER A 106 -11.58 3.31 -8.30
C SER A 106 -12.14 4.73 -8.10
N VAL A 107 -12.81 5.27 -9.11
CA VAL A 107 -13.46 6.60 -9.01
C VAL A 107 -14.58 6.60 -7.98
N ILE A 108 -15.41 5.55 -7.97
CA ILE A 108 -16.53 5.41 -7.01
C ILE A 108 -15.98 5.31 -5.57
N LEU A 109 -14.95 4.48 -5.36
CA LEU A 109 -14.31 4.36 -4.05
C LEU A 109 -13.57 5.65 -3.65
N ALA A 110 -12.97 6.38 -4.59
CA ALA A 110 -12.36 7.67 -4.29
C ALA A 110 -13.41 8.66 -3.78
N ALA A 111 -14.56 8.75 -4.43
CA ALA A 111 -15.67 9.59 -3.97
C ALA A 111 -16.16 9.17 -2.57
N GLY A 112 -16.32 7.86 -2.33
CA GLY A 112 -16.68 7.33 -1.02
C GLY A 112 -15.63 7.61 0.07
N GLY A 113 -14.36 7.45 -0.26
CA GLY A 113 -13.25 7.77 0.64
C GLY A 113 -13.21 9.24 1.02
N ILE A 114 -13.40 10.14 0.07
CA ILE A 114 -13.48 11.59 0.31
C ILE A 114 -14.72 11.89 1.19
N TYR A 115 -15.87 11.32 0.87
CA TYR A 115 -17.08 11.51 1.66
C TYR A 115 -16.86 11.12 3.13
N HIS A 116 -16.40 9.91 3.41
CA HIS A 116 -16.20 9.42 4.78
C HIS A 116 -15.10 10.17 5.52
N SER A 117 -14.07 10.65 4.81
CA SER A 117 -12.97 11.40 5.43
C SER A 117 -13.36 12.83 5.79
N LEU A 118 -14.19 13.49 4.99
CA LEU A 118 -14.45 14.93 5.09
C LEU A 118 -15.89 15.28 5.50
N LEU A 119 -16.88 14.53 5.04
CA LEU A 119 -18.31 14.88 5.17
C LEU A 119 -19.08 13.92 6.07
N GLY A 120 -18.62 12.70 6.24
CA GLY A 120 -19.25 11.70 7.09
C GLY A 120 -19.01 11.95 8.59
N PRO A 121 -19.67 11.20 9.47
CA PRO A 121 -19.44 11.26 10.91
C PRO A 121 -17.98 10.87 11.22
N GLU A 122 -17.35 11.58 12.14
CA GLU A 122 -15.96 11.30 12.54
C GLU A 122 -15.82 9.94 13.22
N VAL A 123 -16.83 9.57 14.03
CA VAL A 123 -16.90 8.31 14.75
C VAL A 123 -18.20 7.59 14.37
N LEU A 124 -18.07 6.34 13.97
CA LEU A 124 -19.22 5.47 13.70
C LEU A 124 -19.70 4.89 15.02
N GLN A 125 -21.00 5.10 15.33
CA GLN A 125 -21.61 4.57 16.54
C GLN A 125 -22.14 3.16 16.29
N ASP A 126 -21.79 2.22 17.16
CA ASP A 126 -22.38 0.89 17.13
C ASP A 126 -23.81 0.97 17.70
N ASN A 127 -24.78 0.84 16.83
CA ASN A 127 -26.21 0.87 17.16
C ASN A 127 -26.98 -0.05 16.19
N PRO A 128 -28.26 -0.39 16.48
CA PRO A 128 -29.01 -1.36 15.68
C PRO A 128 -29.48 -0.84 14.31
N THR A 129 -28.98 0.29 13.82
CA THR A 129 -29.21 0.77 12.46
C THR A 129 -28.26 0.13 11.47
N TRP A 130 -28.58 0.21 10.17
CA TRP A 130 -27.69 -0.29 9.13
C TRP A 130 -26.29 0.38 9.17
N ALA A 131 -26.24 1.68 9.39
CA ALA A 131 -24.98 2.41 9.54
C ALA A 131 -24.24 2.02 10.83
N GLY A 132 -24.95 1.71 11.90
CA GLY A 132 -24.40 1.26 13.17
C GLY A 132 -23.70 -0.09 13.10
N PHE A 133 -24.05 -0.92 12.14
CA PHE A 133 -23.34 -2.18 11.89
C PHE A 133 -21.83 -1.97 11.65
N PHE A 134 -21.42 -0.83 11.08
CA PHE A 134 -20.03 -0.49 10.82
C PHE A 134 -19.31 0.19 11.99
N GLY A 135 -20.04 0.53 13.07
CA GLY A 135 -19.43 1.06 14.29
C GLY A 135 -18.70 -0.02 15.08
N TYR A 136 -17.58 0.35 15.71
CA TYR A 136 -16.77 -0.58 16.52
C TYR A 136 -15.93 0.16 17.54
N ASP A 137 -15.50 -0.57 18.56
CA ASP A 137 -14.43 -0.22 19.49
C ASP A 137 -13.30 -1.25 19.33
N TRP A 138 -12.06 -0.81 19.29
CA TRP A 138 -10.90 -1.71 19.17
C TRP A 138 -10.80 -2.71 20.33
N GLU A 139 -11.29 -2.36 21.51
CA GLU A 139 -11.25 -3.21 22.69
C GLU A 139 -12.42 -4.21 22.74
N ASP A 140 -13.45 -4.03 21.92
CA ASP A 140 -14.56 -4.96 21.80
C ASP A 140 -14.11 -6.22 21.03
N GLN A 141 -13.74 -7.24 21.80
CA GLN A 141 -13.22 -8.50 21.29
C GLN A 141 -14.25 -9.27 20.46
N ASP A 142 -15.54 -9.16 20.80
CA ASP A 142 -16.61 -9.85 20.10
C ASP A 142 -16.86 -9.20 18.73
N LYS A 143 -16.85 -7.87 18.68
CA LYS A 143 -16.96 -7.13 17.42
C LYS A 143 -15.73 -7.35 16.51
N MET A 144 -14.54 -7.35 17.10
CA MET A 144 -13.29 -7.56 16.33
C MET A 144 -13.24 -8.94 15.70
N THR A 145 -13.64 -10.00 16.42
CA THR A 145 -13.70 -11.34 15.81
C THR A 145 -14.76 -11.44 14.71
N THR A 146 -15.88 -10.74 14.85
CA THR A 146 -16.92 -10.66 13.79
C THR A 146 -16.36 -9.99 12.54
N ILE A 147 -15.67 -8.86 12.67
CA ILE A 147 -15.03 -8.15 11.55
C ILE A 147 -13.98 -9.04 10.88
N LEU A 148 -13.15 -9.71 11.66
CA LEU A 148 -12.20 -10.71 11.16
C LEU A 148 -12.91 -11.80 10.35
N GLY A 149 -14.00 -12.34 10.86
CA GLY A 149 -14.75 -13.40 10.19
C GLY A 149 -15.36 -12.96 8.86
N ILE A 150 -15.88 -11.74 8.78
CA ILE A 150 -16.38 -11.16 7.53
C ILE A 150 -15.26 -11.07 6.49
N HIS A 151 -14.11 -10.52 6.88
CA HIS A 151 -12.97 -10.39 5.96
C HIS A 151 -12.42 -11.75 5.50
N LEU A 152 -12.33 -12.73 6.40
CA LEU A 152 -11.93 -14.10 6.03
C LEU A 152 -12.90 -14.71 5.01
N THR A 153 -14.21 -14.55 5.21
CA THR A 153 -15.22 -15.04 4.26
C THR A 153 -15.05 -14.42 2.88
N LEU A 154 -14.82 -13.10 2.82
CA LEU A 154 -14.59 -12.41 1.55
C LEU A 154 -13.30 -12.87 0.86
N LEU A 155 -12.22 -13.08 1.63
CA LEU A 155 -10.98 -13.63 1.08
C LEU A 155 -11.15 -15.06 0.57
N GLY A 156 -11.93 -15.89 1.28
CA GLY A 156 -12.26 -17.25 0.84
C GLY A 156 -13.05 -17.25 -0.46
N LEU A 157 -14.01 -16.35 -0.62
CA LEU A 157 -14.73 -16.15 -1.88
C LEU A 157 -13.78 -15.72 -3.01
N GLY A 158 -12.81 -14.85 -2.72
CA GLY A 158 -11.78 -14.46 -3.67
C GLY A 158 -10.91 -15.64 -4.13
N ALA A 159 -10.50 -16.52 -3.22
CA ALA A 159 -9.79 -17.76 -3.57
C ALA A 159 -10.64 -18.66 -4.48
N LEU A 160 -11.93 -18.80 -4.20
CA LEU A 160 -12.86 -19.56 -5.04
C LEU A 160 -13.15 -18.89 -6.39
N ALA A 161 -12.98 -17.58 -6.53
CA ALA A 161 -13.09 -16.90 -7.82
C ALA A 161 -11.96 -17.34 -8.78
N LEU A 162 -10.74 -17.57 -8.28
CA LEU A 162 -9.69 -18.19 -9.09
C LEU A 162 -10.07 -19.61 -9.53
N VAL A 163 -10.66 -20.41 -8.64
CA VAL A 163 -11.16 -21.75 -8.97
C VAL A 163 -12.21 -21.66 -10.09
N ALA A 164 -13.15 -20.73 -9.97
CA ALA A 164 -14.18 -20.52 -10.98
C ALA A 164 -13.56 -20.12 -12.34
N LYS A 165 -12.55 -19.24 -12.35
CA LYS A 165 -11.80 -18.90 -13.57
C LYS A 165 -11.14 -20.13 -14.19
N ALA A 166 -10.52 -20.97 -13.37
CA ALA A 166 -9.81 -22.15 -13.83
C ALA A 166 -10.72 -23.25 -14.37
N VAL A 167 -11.88 -23.46 -13.74
CA VAL A 167 -12.76 -24.61 -14.03
C VAL A 167 -13.89 -24.26 -15.00
N PHE A 168 -14.46 -23.04 -14.91
CA PHE A 168 -15.68 -22.68 -15.63
C PHE A 168 -15.51 -21.55 -16.64
N TRP A 169 -14.53 -20.67 -16.44
CA TRP A 169 -14.42 -19.42 -17.19
C TRP A 169 -13.14 -19.33 -18.02
N GLY A 170 -12.91 -20.34 -18.86
CA GLY A 170 -11.86 -20.32 -19.88
C GLY A 170 -10.52 -20.92 -19.44
N GLY A 171 -10.37 -21.33 -18.20
CA GLY A 171 -9.15 -22.00 -17.75
C GLY A 171 -8.01 -21.07 -17.36
N LEU A 172 -6.81 -21.65 -17.25
CA LEU A 172 -5.54 -20.97 -16.93
C LEU A 172 -4.50 -21.37 -17.97
N PHE A 173 -3.46 -20.55 -18.11
CA PHE A 173 -2.32 -20.92 -18.95
C PHE A 173 -1.47 -21.97 -18.23
N ASP A 174 -1.30 -23.11 -18.85
CA ASP A 174 -0.45 -24.21 -18.37
C ASP A 174 0.84 -24.27 -19.18
N PRO A 175 2.01 -23.92 -18.59
CA PRO A 175 3.27 -23.94 -19.30
C PRO A 175 3.75 -25.33 -19.69
N TRP A 176 3.15 -26.40 -19.14
CA TRP A 176 3.54 -27.79 -19.37
C TRP A 176 2.81 -28.45 -20.52
N VAL A 177 1.83 -27.79 -21.12
CA VAL A 177 1.19 -28.28 -22.36
C VAL A 177 2.19 -28.25 -23.48
N ALA A 178 2.16 -29.31 -24.32
CA ALA A 178 3.05 -29.43 -25.46
C ALA A 178 2.91 -28.26 -26.44
N GLY A 179 4.03 -27.80 -26.97
CA GLY A 179 4.07 -26.61 -27.84
C GLY A 179 4.43 -25.31 -27.10
N GLY A 180 4.94 -25.39 -25.85
CA GLY A 180 5.37 -24.25 -25.07
C GLY A 180 4.29 -23.69 -24.15
N GLY A 181 3.30 -24.49 -23.83
CA GLY A 181 2.17 -24.13 -22.98
C GLY A 181 0.93 -23.70 -23.78
N ASP A 182 -0.21 -23.79 -23.13
CA ASP A 182 -1.49 -23.31 -23.70
C ASP A 182 -2.51 -23.08 -22.57
N VAL A 183 -3.58 -22.34 -22.88
CA VAL A 183 -4.71 -22.16 -21.98
C VAL A 183 -5.58 -23.44 -21.98
N ARG A 184 -5.85 -23.94 -20.79
CA ARG A 184 -6.73 -25.10 -20.62
C ARG A 184 -7.65 -24.99 -19.40
N ILE A 185 -8.79 -25.63 -19.49
CA ILE A 185 -9.72 -25.78 -18.37
C ILE A 185 -9.17 -26.86 -17.42
N ILE A 186 -9.23 -26.61 -16.12
CA ILE A 186 -8.78 -27.54 -15.11
C ILE A 186 -9.96 -28.39 -14.65
N ASN A 187 -10.14 -29.52 -15.29
CA ASN A 187 -11.33 -30.40 -15.11
C ASN A 187 -11.28 -31.24 -13.83
N HIS A 188 -10.08 -31.55 -13.32
CA HIS A 188 -9.87 -32.45 -12.19
C HIS A 188 -8.95 -31.85 -11.14
N PRO A 189 -9.39 -30.80 -10.40
CA PRO A 189 -8.61 -30.25 -9.31
C PRO A 189 -8.27 -31.32 -8.27
N THR A 190 -7.07 -31.28 -7.71
CA THR A 190 -6.62 -32.19 -6.66
C THR A 190 -7.32 -31.88 -5.35
N LEU A 191 -8.21 -32.76 -4.91
CA LEU A 191 -8.93 -32.60 -3.63
C LEU A 191 -8.34 -33.41 -2.48
N ASN A 192 -7.35 -34.29 -2.74
CA ASN A 192 -6.70 -35.09 -1.71
C ASN A 192 -5.96 -34.17 -0.73
N PRO A 193 -6.40 -34.09 0.55
CA PRO A 193 -5.79 -33.21 1.53
C PRO A 193 -4.33 -33.56 1.84
N PHE A 194 -3.96 -34.84 1.79
CA PHE A 194 -2.57 -35.25 2.03
C PHE A 194 -1.65 -34.72 0.91
N ARG A 195 -2.14 -34.68 -0.33
CA ARG A 195 -1.39 -34.09 -1.43
C ARG A 195 -1.23 -32.58 -1.25
N ILE A 196 -2.32 -31.89 -0.95
CA ILE A 196 -2.31 -30.41 -0.84
C ILE A 196 -1.55 -29.95 0.41
N PHE A 197 -1.89 -30.45 1.58
CA PHE A 197 -1.21 -30.06 2.82
C PHE A 197 0.22 -30.57 2.92
N GLY A 198 0.59 -31.60 2.16
CA GLY A 198 1.97 -32.08 2.06
C GLY A 198 2.96 -31.01 1.59
N TYR A 199 2.52 -30.05 0.78
CA TYR A 199 3.36 -28.92 0.37
C TYR A 199 3.83 -28.06 1.55
N LEU A 200 3.01 -27.91 2.61
CA LEU A 200 3.38 -27.16 3.81
C LEU A 200 4.55 -27.79 4.57
N PHE A 201 4.71 -29.08 4.45
CA PHE A 201 5.74 -29.86 5.14
C PHE A 201 6.92 -30.25 4.24
N GLY A 202 6.98 -29.72 3.00
CA GLY A 202 8.04 -30.03 2.06
C GLY A 202 8.02 -31.47 1.53
N ALA A 203 6.85 -32.14 1.55
CA ALA A 203 6.72 -33.53 1.12
C ALA A 203 6.99 -33.73 -0.39
N TRP A 204 6.85 -32.69 -1.19
CA TRP A 204 6.92 -32.75 -2.65
C TRP A 204 8.13 -32.02 -3.23
N GLY A 205 8.96 -31.45 -2.41
CA GLY A 205 10.21 -30.79 -2.79
C GLY A 205 10.73 -29.84 -1.73
N PRO A 206 12.03 -29.52 -1.76
CA PRO A 206 12.67 -28.66 -0.76
C PRO A 206 12.15 -27.20 -0.81
N GLU A 207 11.51 -26.82 -1.90
CA GLU A 207 10.91 -25.49 -2.06
C GLU A 207 9.57 -25.36 -1.29
N GLY A 208 9.07 -26.40 -0.65
CA GLY A 208 7.82 -26.38 0.12
C GLY A 208 6.61 -26.05 -0.75
N LEU A 209 5.85 -25.01 -0.40
CA LEU A 209 4.71 -24.55 -1.19
C LEU A 209 5.10 -24.21 -2.64
N ALA A 210 6.28 -23.67 -2.86
CA ALA A 210 6.78 -23.28 -4.18
C ALA A 210 7.20 -24.48 -5.07
N ALA A 211 7.17 -25.72 -4.53
CA ALA A 211 7.42 -26.94 -5.30
C ALA A 211 6.22 -27.36 -6.18
N VAL A 212 5.11 -26.64 -6.16
CA VAL A 212 3.95 -26.94 -6.99
C VAL A 212 4.32 -26.89 -8.49
N ASN A 213 3.97 -27.94 -9.21
CA ASN A 213 4.39 -28.16 -10.59
C ASN A 213 3.26 -28.56 -11.55
N ASN A 214 2.02 -28.42 -11.11
CA ASN A 214 0.83 -28.65 -11.93
C ASN A 214 -0.34 -27.78 -11.45
N LEU A 215 -1.24 -27.45 -12.36
CA LEU A 215 -2.37 -26.57 -12.08
C LEU A 215 -3.50 -27.25 -11.30
N GLU A 216 -3.61 -28.57 -11.37
CA GLU A 216 -4.57 -29.33 -10.56
C GLU A 216 -4.33 -29.15 -9.08
N ASP A 217 -3.05 -29.16 -8.65
CA ASP A 217 -2.66 -28.93 -7.27
C ASP A 217 -2.84 -27.44 -6.88
N VAL A 218 -2.56 -26.50 -7.77
CA VAL A 218 -2.80 -25.07 -7.55
C VAL A 218 -4.28 -24.80 -7.30
N VAL A 219 -5.15 -25.30 -8.18
CA VAL A 219 -6.61 -25.10 -8.08
C VAL A 219 -7.16 -25.82 -6.87
N GLY A 220 -6.72 -27.06 -6.61
CA GLY A 220 -7.08 -27.83 -5.43
C GLY A 220 -6.70 -27.12 -4.12
N GLY A 221 -5.50 -26.55 -4.07
CA GLY A 221 -5.04 -25.71 -2.95
C GLY A 221 -5.94 -24.50 -2.70
N HIS A 222 -6.36 -23.80 -3.76
CA HIS A 222 -7.29 -22.67 -3.65
C HIS A 222 -8.70 -23.11 -3.22
N ILE A 223 -9.17 -24.30 -3.59
CA ILE A 223 -10.41 -24.86 -3.05
C ILE A 223 -10.29 -25.05 -1.55
N TRP A 224 -9.24 -25.71 -1.07
CA TRP A 224 -9.03 -25.93 0.36
C TRP A 224 -8.90 -24.63 1.14
N VAL A 225 -8.05 -23.71 0.67
CA VAL A 225 -7.87 -22.40 1.33
C VAL A 225 -9.17 -21.60 1.33
N GLY A 226 -9.91 -21.59 0.22
CA GLY A 226 -11.20 -20.92 0.12
C GLY A 226 -12.22 -21.45 1.13
N LEU A 227 -12.37 -22.78 1.20
CA LEU A 227 -13.28 -23.42 2.15
C LEU A 227 -12.87 -23.20 3.60
N MET A 228 -11.55 -23.27 3.91
CA MET A 228 -11.04 -23.02 5.25
C MET A 228 -11.24 -21.56 5.68
N LEU A 229 -11.03 -20.61 4.78
CA LEU A 229 -11.25 -19.18 5.07
C LEU A 229 -12.75 -18.90 5.28
N ILE A 230 -13.64 -19.47 4.47
CA ILE A 230 -15.09 -19.31 4.66
C ILE A 230 -15.54 -19.98 5.96
N GLY A 231 -15.13 -21.22 6.21
CA GLY A 231 -15.46 -21.94 7.45
C GLY A 231 -14.91 -21.24 8.69
N GLY A 232 -13.65 -20.78 8.65
CA GLY A 232 -13.04 -19.98 9.70
C GLY A 232 -13.71 -18.63 9.86
N GLY A 233 -14.12 -18.00 8.77
CA GLY A 233 -14.87 -16.75 8.78
C GLY A 233 -16.23 -16.90 9.47
N ILE A 234 -16.99 -17.91 9.12
CA ILE A 234 -18.26 -18.24 9.78
C ILE A 234 -18.04 -18.54 11.27
N PHE A 235 -17.00 -19.30 11.59
CA PHE A 235 -16.63 -19.58 12.99
C PHE A 235 -16.40 -18.29 13.78
N HIS A 236 -15.61 -17.35 13.24
CA HIS A 236 -15.32 -16.09 13.92
C HIS A 236 -16.54 -15.15 14.02
N ILE A 237 -17.48 -15.22 13.07
CA ILE A 237 -18.73 -14.47 13.15
C ILE A 237 -19.66 -15.02 14.25
N LEU A 238 -19.73 -16.35 14.40
CA LEU A 238 -20.68 -17.00 15.28
C LEU A 238 -20.15 -17.24 16.71
N THR A 239 -18.83 -17.12 16.92
CA THR A 239 -18.22 -17.44 18.21
C THR A 239 -17.49 -16.25 18.80
N LYS A 240 -17.29 -16.32 20.11
CA LYS A 240 -16.45 -15.37 20.86
C LYS A 240 -15.03 -15.90 20.98
N PRO A 241 -14.03 -15.02 21.12
CA PRO A 241 -12.64 -15.46 21.33
C PRO A 241 -12.53 -16.34 22.57
N PHE A 242 -11.76 -17.43 22.46
CA PHE A 242 -11.50 -18.32 23.58
C PHE A 242 -10.76 -17.61 24.73
N ALA A 243 -10.95 -18.10 25.95
CA ALA A 243 -10.35 -17.49 27.13
C ALA A 243 -8.81 -17.38 27.05
N TRP A 244 -8.14 -18.36 26.45
CA TRP A 244 -6.69 -18.31 26.24
C TRP A 244 -6.29 -17.22 25.24
N ALA A 245 -7.03 -17.06 24.14
CA ALA A 245 -6.79 -16.04 23.14
C ALA A 245 -6.95 -14.63 23.74
N ARG A 246 -7.97 -14.42 24.56
CA ARG A 246 -8.18 -13.16 25.29
C ARG A 246 -7.03 -12.80 26.22
N ARG A 247 -6.29 -13.78 26.74
CA ARG A 247 -5.15 -13.58 27.65
C ARG A 247 -3.84 -13.31 26.90
N VAL A 248 -3.66 -13.92 25.73
CA VAL A 248 -2.40 -13.88 24.97
C VAL A 248 -2.37 -12.71 24.01
N LEU A 249 -3.48 -12.43 23.33
CA LEU A 249 -3.56 -11.35 22.34
C LEU A 249 -3.80 -10.00 23.01
N ILE A 250 -3.24 -8.96 22.40
CA ILE A 250 -3.51 -7.58 22.75
C ILE A 250 -4.63 -7.09 21.82
N TYR A 251 -5.64 -6.45 22.41
CA TYR A 251 -6.81 -5.92 21.69
C TYR A 251 -6.72 -4.39 21.66
N SER A 252 -6.06 -3.88 20.66
CA SER A 252 -5.93 -2.44 20.37
C SER A 252 -5.71 -2.22 18.88
N GLY A 253 -6.01 -1.03 18.36
CA GLY A 253 -5.81 -0.73 16.94
C GLY A 253 -4.37 -0.93 16.48
N GLU A 254 -3.39 -0.55 17.30
CA GLU A 254 -1.97 -0.74 16.98
C GLU A 254 -1.56 -2.22 16.99
N ALA A 255 -2.11 -3.03 17.89
CA ALA A 255 -1.85 -4.46 17.90
C ALA A 255 -2.39 -5.15 16.65
N TYR A 256 -3.60 -4.82 16.21
CA TYR A 256 -4.17 -5.37 14.97
C TYR A 256 -3.39 -4.93 13.74
N LEU A 257 -2.93 -3.67 13.70
CA LEU A 257 -2.01 -3.21 12.67
C LEU A 257 -0.74 -4.08 12.65
N SER A 258 -0.13 -4.30 13.81
CA SER A 258 1.05 -5.15 13.93
C SER A 258 0.80 -6.57 13.42
N TYR A 259 -0.29 -7.22 13.83
CA TYR A 259 -0.66 -8.56 13.37
C TYR A 259 -0.83 -8.61 11.86
N SER A 260 -1.52 -7.63 11.29
CA SER A 260 -1.80 -7.56 9.86
C SER A 260 -0.52 -7.38 9.05
N ILE A 261 0.34 -6.41 9.40
CA ILE A 261 1.58 -6.17 8.64
C ILE A 261 2.61 -7.28 8.84
N GLY A 262 2.58 -8.01 9.97
CA GLY A 262 3.38 -9.21 10.15
C GLY A 262 2.97 -10.33 9.19
N ALA A 263 1.68 -10.55 9.02
CA ALA A 263 1.14 -11.47 8.02
C ALA A 263 1.51 -11.04 6.59
N VAL A 264 1.38 -9.75 6.28
CA VAL A 264 1.77 -9.19 4.97
C VAL A 264 3.27 -9.36 4.71
N ALA A 265 4.12 -9.16 5.73
CA ALA A 265 5.56 -9.40 5.62
C ALA A 265 5.87 -10.86 5.25
N TYR A 266 5.27 -11.81 5.97
CA TYR A 266 5.42 -13.23 5.68
C TYR A 266 4.96 -13.58 4.26
N MET A 267 3.79 -13.10 3.85
CA MET A 267 3.26 -13.32 2.50
C MET A 267 4.14 -12.68 1.43
N GLY A 268 4.72 -11.52 1.71
CA GLY A 268 5.66 -10.84 0.80
C GLY A 268 6.95 -11.63 0.58
N PHE A 269 7.54 -12.20 1.64
CA PHE A 269 8.70 -13.09 1.51
C PHE A 269 8.34 -14.37 0.75
N LEU A 270 7.17 -14.94 1.03
CA LEU A 270 6.69 -16.12 0.34
C LEU A 270 6.46 -15.83 -1.16
N ALA A 271 5.86 -14.70 -1.49
CA ALA A 271 5.65 -14.26 -2.86
C ALA A 271 6.98 -14.06 -3.62
N ALA A 272 7.97 -13.42 -2.97
CA ALA A 272 9.31 -13.25 -3.55
C ALA A 272 9.96 -14.61 -3.84
N TYR A 273 9.90 -15.54 -2.88
CA TYR A 273 10.46 -16.88 -3.06
C TYR A 273 9.72 -17.66 -4.17
N PHE A 274 8.39 -17.66 -4.14
CA PHE A 274 7.56 -18.32 -5.15
C PHE A 274 7.88 -17.80 -6.57
N ALA A 275 7.86 -16.49 -6.73
CA ALA A 275 8.21 -15.87 -8.01
C ALA A 275 9.63 -16.22 -8.47
N SER A 276 10.57 -16.38 -7.54
CA SER A 276 11.96 -16.71 -7.87
C SER A 276 12.13 -18.10 -8.46
N VAL A 277 11.43 -19.12 -7.92
CA VAL A 277 11.76 -20.53 -8.19
C VAL A 277 10.69 -21.28 -8.99
N ASN A 278 9.45 -20.78 -9.04
CA ASN A 278 8.33 -21.52 -9.61
C ASN A 278 8.05 -21.15 -11.07
N ASN A 279 7.93 -22.15 -11.93
CA ASN A 279 7.62 -22.00 -13.34
C ASN A 279 6.16 -22.34 -13.70
N THR A 280 5.41 -22.92 -12.79
CA THR A 280 4.00 -23.29 -13.04
C THR A 280 3.07 -22.10 -12.87
N VAL A 281 3.22 -21.37 -11.75
CA VAL A 281 2.43 -20.18 -11.42
C VAL A 281 3.05 -18.91 -12.00
N TYR A 282 4.34 -18.92 -12.22
CA TYR A 282 5.11 -17.84 -12.87
C TYR A 282 5.83 -18.39 -14.10
N PRO A 283 5.12 -18.66 -15.22
CA PRO A 283 5.71 -19.25 -16.42
C PRO A 283 6.85 -18.42 -16.98
N GLU A 284 7.95 -19.08 -17.38
CA GLU A 284 9.13 -18.40 -17.96
C GLU A 284 8.79 -17.60 -19.20
N VAL A 285 7.83 -18.08 -20.00
CA VAL A 285 7.42 -17.39 -21.23
C VAL A 285 6.87 -15.98 -20.96
N PHE A 286 6.33 -15.71 -19.75
CA PHE A 286 5.81 -14.40 -19.37
C PHE A 286 6.72 -13.64 -18.41
N TYR A 287 7.36 -14.35 -17.47
CA TYR A 287 8.11 -13.74 -16.35
C TYR A 287 9.62 -13.77 -16.53
N GLY A 288 10.12 -14.53 -17.50
CA GLY A 288 11.55 -14.74 -17.70
C GLY A 288 12.13 -15.93 -16.92
N PRO A 289 13.44 -16.18 -17.04
CA PRO A 289 14.08 -17.38 -16.50
C PRO A 289 13.94 -17.50 -14.98
N VAL A 290 13.64 -18.71 -14.48
CA VAL A 290 13.62 -18.99 -13.04
C VAL A 290 15.00 -18.77 -12.41
N ARG A 291 15.02 -18.31 -11.17
CA ARG A 291 16.23 -18.03 -10.38
C ARG A 291 17.13 -16.95 -10.99
N ALA A 292 16.66 -16.21 -12.00
CA ALA A 292 17.39 -15.10 -12.60
C ALA A 292 16.63 -13.78 -12.37
N ILE A 293 17.40 -12.72 -12.08
CA ILE A 293 16.85 -11.36 -11.97
C ILE A 293 16.85 -10.69 -13.33
N GLU A 294 17.88 -10.95 -14.12
CA GLU A 294 18.08 -10.38 -15.45
C GLU A 294 18.02 -11.46 -16.53
N THR A 295 17.63 -11.09 -17.72
CA THR A 295 17.70 -11.92 -18.91
C THR A 295 19.14 -11.96 -19.45
N SER A 296 19.38 -12.84 -20.44
CA SER A 296 20.67 -12.88 -21.13
C SER A 296 21.03 -11.55 -21.83
N ALA A 297 20.06 -10.72 -22.12
CA ALA A 297 20.25 -9.38 -22.68
C ALA A 297 20.55 -8.31 -21.62
N GLY A 298 20.66 -8.66 -20.32
CA GLY A 298 20.91 -7.72 -19.23
C GLY A 298 19.68 -6.86 -18.85
N ILE A 299 18.48 -7.32 -19.19
CA ILE A 299 17.22 -6.64 -18.86
C ILE A 299 16.66 -7.30 -17.60
N VAL A 300 16.27 -6.50 -16.62
CA VAL A 300 15.57 -7.00 -15.43
C VAL A 300 14.21 -7.52 -15.88
N SER A 301 13.98 -8.82 -15.71
CA SER A 301 12.74 -9.48 -16.10
C SER A 301 11.57 -9.12 -15.16
N ALA A 302 10.34 -9.44 -15.56
CA ALA A 302 9.18 -9.36 -14.69
C ALA A 302 9.40 -10.14 -13.38
N ARG A 303 10.00 -11.32 -13.47
CA ARG A 303 10.41 -12.14 -12.32
C ARG A 303 11.38 -11.40 -11.41
N GLY A 304 12.40 -10.79 -11.96
CA GLY A 304 13.38 -10.01 -11.21
C GLY A 304 12.76 -8.84 -10.48
N TRP A 305 11.86 -8.10 -11.11
CA TRP A 305 11.11 -7.01 -10.48
C TRP A 305 10.22 -7.51 -9.35
N LEU A 306 9.42 -8.56 -9.56
CA LEU A 306 8.54 -9.12 -8.55
C LEU A 306 9.31 -9.63 -7.33
N VAL A 307 10.39 -10.37 -7.55
CA VAL A 307 11.25 -10.88 -6.46
C VAL A 307 11.82 -9.74 -5.64
N THR A 308 12.43 -8.76 -6.31
CA THR A 308 13.13 -7.66 -5.64
C THR A 308 12.15 -6.78 -4.85
N PHE A 309 11.05 -6.36 -5.48
CA PHE A 309 10.04 -5.53 -4.82
C PHE A 309 9.41 -6.22 -3.62
N HIS A 310 8.96 -7.48 -3.79
CA HIS A 310 8.31 -8.19 -2.69
C HIS A 310 9.27 -8.47 -1.54
N PHE A 311 10.55 -8.78 -1.82
CA PHE A 311 11.54 -8.96 -0.78
C PHE A 311 11.79 -7.68 0.02
N VAL A 312 12.01 -6.54 -0.67
CA VAL A 312 12.25 -5.25 -0.01
C VAL A 312 11.03 -4.79 0.78
N LEU A 313 9.84 -4.87 0.20
CA LEU A 313 8.60 -4.50 0.89
C LEU A 313 8.33 -5.41 2.09
N ALA A 314 8.56 -6.72 1.95
CA ALA A 314 8.40 -7.67 3.05
C ALA A 314 9.34 -7.35 4.22
N LEU A 315 10.58 -6.95 3.92
CA LEU A 315 11.54 -6.51 4.94
C LEU A 315 11.07 -5.26 5.66
N ILE A 316 10.56 -4.26 4.93
CA ILE A 316 10.00 -3.04 5.50
C ILE A 316 8.78 -3.36 6.39
N PHE A 317 7.87 -4.21 5.92
CA PHE A 317 6.72 -4.64 6.72
C PHE A 317 7.11 -5.48 7.95
N LEU A 318 8.15 -6.31 7.85
CA LEU A 318 8.68 -7.04 9.01
C LEU A 318 9.21 -6.06 10.08
N LEU A 319 9.98 -5.06 9.67
CA LEU A 319 10.47 -4.03 10.60
C LEU A 319 9.31 -3.24 11.21
N GLY A 320 8.31 -2.89 10.41
CA GLY A 320 7.09 -2.25 10.88
C GLY A 320 6.30 -3.13 11.85
N HIS A 321 6.17 -4.42 11.57
CA HIS A 321 5.54 -5.39 12.48
C HIS A 321 6.24 -5.41 13.83
N ILE A 322 7.56 -5.56 13.85
CA ILE A 322 8.35 -5.58 15.09
C ILE A 322 8.16 -4.28 15.87
N TRP A 323 8.24 -3.13 15.19
CA TRP A 323 8.05 -1.83 15.79
C TRP A 323 6.68 -1.69 16.46
N HIS A 324 5.59 -1.95 15.73
CA HIS A 324 4.23 -1.82 16.25
C HIS A 324 3.90 -2.89 17.30
N ALA A 325 4.47 -4.11 17.20
CA ALA A 325 4.34 -5.14 18.22
C ALA A 325 4.95 -4.72 19.54
N LEU A 326 6.17 -4.18 19.52
CA LEU A 326 6.86 -3.70 20.72
C LEU A 326 6.12 -2.52 21.34
N ARG A 327 5.61 -1.57 20.53
CA ARG A 327 4.82 -0.44 21.03
C ARG A 327 3.50 -0.90 21.66
N ALA A 328 2.73 -1.74 20.98
CA ALA A 328 1.48 -2.27 21.49
C ALA A 328 1.69 -3.05 22.80
N ARG A 329 2.76 -3.84 22.87
CA ARG A 329 3.13 -4.60 24.07
C ARG A 329 3.50 -3.69 25.23
N ALA A 330 4.30 -2.65 24.99
CA ALA A 330 4.70 -1.69 25.99
C ALA A 330 3.50 -0.93 26.56
N ILE A 331 2.60 -0.46 25.71
CA ILE A 331 1.38 0.23 26.13
C ILE A 331 0.48 -0.70 26.95
N ALA A 332 0.24 -1.92 26.48
CA ALA A 332 -0.57 -2.92 27.19
C ALA A 332 0.05 -3.35 28.53
N GLY A 333 1.37 -3.49 28.57
CA GLY A 333 2.14 -3.83 29.77
C GLY A 333 2.37 -2.65 30.72
N ARG A 334 1.96 -1.44 30.34
CA ARG A 334 2.24 -0.21 31.10
C ARG A 334 3.73 -0.05 31.45
N PHE A 335 4.59 -0.39 30.50
CA PHE A 335 6.03 -0.31 30.66
C PHE A 335 6.54 1.09 30.22
N ASP A 336 7.28 1.76 31.10
CA ASP A 336 7.94 3.01 30.75
C ASP A 336 9.37 2.72 30.25
N PHE A 337 9.61 2.97 28.98
CA PHE A 337 10.93 2.79 28.37
C PHE A 337 12.01 3.76 28.89
N LYS A 338 11.61 4.86 29.53
CA LYS A 338 12.59 5.83 30.08
C LYS A 338 13.11 5.41 31.44
N SER A 339 12.21 4.91 32.32
CA SER A 339 12.59 4.51 33.68
C SER A 339 12.98 3.03 33.78
N GLY A 340 12.58 2.20 32.80
CA GLY A 340 12.72 0.75 32.87
C GLY A 340 11.75 0.08 33.84
N ASP A 341 10.79 0.82 34.39
CA ASP A 341 9.86 0.36 35.40
C ASP A 341 8.44 0.15 34.86
N MET A 342 7.67 -0.69 35.55
CA MET A 342 6.24 -0.83 35.33
C MET A 342 5.51 0.40 35.87
N VAL A 343 4.88 1.15 35.01
CA VAL A 343 4.14 2.36 35.39
C VAL A 343 2.92 1.98 36.20
N LYS A 344 2.77 2.55 37.40
CA LYS A 344 1.53 2.49 38.16
C LYS A 344 0.41 3.15 37.34
N PRO A 345 -0.85 2.64 37.37
CA PRO A 345 -1.90 3.17 36.53
C PRO A 345 -2.05 4.68 36.76
N PRO A 346 -1.83 5.53 35.76
CA PRO A 346 -2.21 6.91 35.86
C PRO A 346 -3.73 6.99 35.85
N GLN A 347 -4.27 7.87 36.64
CA GLN A 347 -5.58 8.43 36.40
C GLN A 347 -5.56 8.90 34.92
N VAL A 348 -6.55 8.47 34.17
CA VAL A 348 -6.69 8.57 32.73
C VAL A 348 -6.23 9.94 32.18
N ASN A 349 -4.97 10.00 31.75
CA ASN A 349 -4.47 11.01 30.85
C ASN A 349 -3.78 10.27 29.71
N HIS A 350 -4.49 10.12 28.60
CA HIS A 350 -4.00 9.52 27.37
C HIS A 350 -2.94 10.41 26.72
N GLN A 351 -1.74 10.44 27.27
CA GLN A 351 -0.58 11.02 26.60
C GLN A 351 0.18 9.89 25.88
N SER A 352 -0.18 9.67 24.64
CA SER A 352 0.54 8.73 23.74
C SER A 352 1.82 9.31 23.13
N ASN A 353 2.34 10.42 23.65
CA ASN A 353 3.60 11.02 23.22
C ASN A 353 4.79 10.43 23.98
N GLN A 354 5.02 9.14 23.80
CA GLN A 354 6.28 8.58 24.25
C GLN A 354 7.40 8.99 23.29
N ALA A 355 8.32 9.84 23.79
CA ALA A 355 9.56 10.12 23.11
C ALA A 355 10.33 8.81 22.88
N SER A 356 10.48 8.39 21.63
CA SER A 356 11.32 7.26 21.26
C SER A 356 12.72 7.73 20.88
N LEU A 357 13.70 6.83 20.94
CA LEU A 357 15.07 7.12 20.44
C LEU A 357 15.06 7.61 18.98
N VAL A 358 14.06 7.19 18.20
CA VAL A 358 13.95 7.58 16.81
C VAL A 358 13.35 8.98 16.64
N ASN A 359 12.35 9.36 17.41
CA ASN A 359 11.62 10.63 17.24
C ASN A 359 12.09 11.76 18.13
N SER A 360 12.88 11.48 19.17
CA SER A 360 13.31 12.46 20.18
C SER A 360 14.81 12.49 20.44
N SER A 361 15.63 11.76 19.66
CA SER A 361 17.09 11.92 19.75
C SER A 361 17.51 13.32 19.29
N ASP A 362 18.58 13.85 19.87
CA ASP A 362 19.16 15.14 19.47
C ASP A 362 19.47 15.19 17.97
N LEU A 363 19.88 14.07 17.38
CA LEU A 363 20.14 13.94 15.97
C LEU A 363 18.84 14.13 15.16
N THR A 364 17.78 13.43 15.54
CA THR A 364 16.48 13.52 14.87
C THR A 364 15.88 14.92 15.01
N LEU A 365 15.94 15.51 16.21
CA LEU A 365 15.43 16.86 16.46
C LEU A 365 16.21 17.91 15.67
N LYS A 366 17.53 17.79 15.58
CA LYS A 366 18.37 18.66 14.74
C LYS A 366 18.00 18.48 13.27
N PHE A 367 17.91 17.26 12.77
CA PHE A 367 17.51 16.98 11.39
C PHE A 367 16.15 17.60 11.06
N LEU A 368 15.13 17.35 11.89
CA LEU A 368 13.79 17.91 11.70
C LEU A 368 13.80 19.44 11.67
N LYS A 369 14.57 20.07 12.55
CA LYS A 369 14.67 21.54 12.63
C LYS A 369 15.23 22.18 11.35
N TYR A 370 16.05 21.44 10.58
CA TYR A 370 16.61 21.93 9.33
C TYR A 370 15.71 21.66 8.12
N LEU A 371 14.70 20.80 8.24
CA LEU A 371 13.74 20.58 7.17
C LEU A 371 13.00 21.88 6.83
N PRO A 372 12.73 22.18 5.55
CA PRO A 372 12.06 23.40 5.14
C PRO A 372 10.75 23.66 5.88
N ILE A 373 9.99 22.59 6.18
CA ILE A 373 8.71 22.69 6.91
C ILE A 373 8.86 23.26 8.31
N TYR A 374 9.99 23.01 9.00
CA TYR A 374 10.24 23.41 10.38
C TYR A 374 11.26 24.54 10.54
N ARG A 375 12.03 24.83 9.51
CA ARG A 375 13.11 25.83 9.56
C ARG A 375 12.56 27.21 9.91
N PRO A 376 13.07 27.88 10.95
CA PRO A 376 12.61 29.20 11.36
C PRO A 376 12.95 30.28 10.32
N GLY A 377 12.17 31.36 10.29
CA GLY A 377 12.45 32.54 9.44
C GLY A 377 12.07 32.43 7.98
N ILE A 378 11.49 31.29 7.52
CA ILE A 378 11.06 31.14 6.13
C ILE A 378 9.54 31.34 6.02
N SER A 379 9.13 32.08 4.96
CA SER A 379 7.71 32.28 4.67
C SER A 379 7.02 30.97 4.23
N PRO A 380 5.68 30.87 4.34
CA PRO A 380 4.92 29.74 3.84
C PRO A 380 5.22 29.43 2.36
N LEU A 381 5.25 30.43 1.51
CA LEU A 381 5.55 30.29 0.08
C LEU A 381 6.93 29.65 -0.15
N TRP A 382 7.98 30.13 0.53
CA TRP A 382 9.32 29.56 0.39
C TRP A 382 9.43 28.13 0.92
N ARG A 383 8.72 27.79 2.00
CA ARG A 383 8.63 26.40 2.48
C ARG A 383 8.03 25.47 1.42
N GLY A 384 6.92 25.90 0.85
CA GLY A 384 6.27 25.16 -0.23
C GLY A 384 7.20 25.01 -1.43
N LEU A 385 7.85 26.09 -1.86
CA LEU A 385 8.74 26.10 -3.00
C LEU A 385 9.93 25.13 -2.84
N GLU A 386 10.61 25.13 -1.70
CA GLU A 386 11.73 24.22 -1.46
C GLU A 386 11.27 22.76 -1.40
N ILE A 387 10.15 22.48 -0.72
CA ILE A 387 9.61 21.14 -0.62
C ILE A 387 9.09 20.65 -1.98
N GLY A 388 8.38 21.48 -2.68
CA GLY A 388 7.90 21.17 -4.03
C GLY A 388 9.06 20.89 -4.99
N MET A 389 10.06 21.76 -5.01
CA MET A 389 11.25 21.61 -5.86
C MET A 389 11.97 20.27 -5.60
N ALA A 390 12.16 19.88 -4.34
CA ALA A 390 12.75 18.60 -4.00
C ALA A 390 11.89 17.43 -4.51
N HIS A 391 10.58 17.46 -4.31
CA HIS A 391 9.67 16.41 -4.77
C HIS A 391 9.65 16.32 -6.30
N GLY A 392 9.48 17.44 -7.00
CA GLY A 392 9.48 17.45 -8.46
C GLY A 392 10.78 16.92 -9.04
N TYR A 393 11.92 17.35 -8.49
CA TYR A 393 13.23 16.90 -8.91
C TYR A 393 13.42 15.37 -8.78
N TRP A 394 13.12 14.84 -7.59
CA TRP A 394 13.34 13.41 -7.30
C TRP A 394 12.34 12.49 -8.01
N LEU A 395 11.14 12.94 -8.31
CA LEU A 395 10.11 12.12 -8.96
C LEU A 395 10.41 11.85 -10.44
N VAL A 396 11.10 12.74 -11.16
CA VAL A 396 11.38 12.55 -12.58
C VAL A 396 12.23 11.31 -12.84
N GLY A 397 13.27 11.07 -12.03
CA GLY A 397 14.16 9.91 -12.20
C GLY A 397 13.42 8.57 -12.17
N PRO A 398 12.71 8.23 -11.10
CA PRO A 398 11.90 7.02 -11.02
C PRO A 398 10.88 6.90 -12.16
N PHE A 399 10.16 7.95 -12.49
CA PHE A 399 9.18 7.91 -13.58
C PHE A 399 9.83 7.79 -14.97
N ALA A 400 10.99 8.41 -15.19
CA ALA A 400 11.72 8.26 -16.44
C ALA A 400 12.33 6.85 -16.61
N THR A 401 12.76 6.23 -15.51
CA THR A 401 13.42 4.92 -15.54
C THR A 401 12.44 3.77 -15.37
N LEU A 402 11.49 3.88 -14.41
CA LEU A 402 10.50 2.86 -14.13
C LEU A 402 9.27 2.98 -15.01
N GLY A 403 8.86 4.21 -15.34
CA GLY A 403 7.71 4.47 -16.19
C GLY A 403 7.89 4.04 -17.64
N SER A 404 9.12 3.91 -18.11
CA SER A 404 9.46 3.35 -19.42
C SER A 404 9.97 1.92 -19.36
N LEU A 405 10.11 1.35 -18.15
CA LEU A 405 10.52 -0.03 -17.85
C LEU A 405 11.69 -0.54 -18.73
N GLY A 406 12.66 0.33 -18.94
CA GLY A 406 13.86 0.02 -19.71
C GLY A 406 13.79 0.34 -21.21
N LEU A 407 12.63 0.30 -21.85
CA LEU A 407 12.49 0.53 -23.29
C LEU A 407 12.87 1.96 -23.73
N LEU A 408 12.57 2.95 -22.87
CA LEU A 408 12.87 4.35 -23.12
C LEU A 408 14.01 4.89 -22.23
N ARG A 409 14.67 4.03 -21.47
CA ARG A 409 15.65 4.40 -20.44
C ARG A 409 16.74 5.34 -20.94
N ASN A 410 17.14 5.21 -22.18
CA ASN A 410 18.20 6.01 -22.80
C ASN A 410 17.67 6.97 -23.87
N SER A 411 16.35 7.21 -23.91
CA SER A 411 15.73 8.10 -24.88
C SER A 411 15.25 9.41 -24.24
N ASN A 412 15.28 10.49 -25.01
CA ASN A 412 14.67 11.76 -24.61
C ASN A 412 13.17 11.63 -24.31
N LEU A 413 12.51 10.63 -24.90
CA LEU A 413 11.10 10.34 -24.66
C LEU A 413 10.86 9.80 -23.26
N GLY A 414 11.73 8.92 -22.73
CA GLY A 414 11.64 8.44 -21.35
C GLY A 414 11.74 9.56 -20.33
N SER A 415 12.70 10.49 -20.54
CA SER A 415 12.82 11.67 -19.68
C SER A 415 11.60 12.58 -19.76
N LEU A 416 11.01 12.72 -20.94
CA LEU A 416 9.78 13.52 -21.13
C LEU A 416 8.57 12.89 -20.44
N VAL A 417 8.41 11.57 -20.54
CA VAL A 417 7.38 10.82 -19.79
C VAL A 417 7.58 11.02 -18.29
N GLY A 418 8.83 10.95 -17.82
CA GLY A 418 9.17 11.22 -16.41
C GLY A 418 8.76 12.62 -15.97
N LEU A 419 9.01 13.63 -16.79
CA LEU A 419 8.60 15.00 -16.52
C LEU A 419 7.07 15.13 -16.39
N PHE A 420 6.31 14.60 -17.35
CA PHE A 420 4.85 14.70 -17.33
C PHE A 420 4.24 13.92 -16.15
N ALA A 421 4.74 12.73 -15.86
CA ALA A 421 4.27 11.92 -14.73
C ALA A 421 4.55 12.60 -13.38
N ALA A 422 5.76 13.14 -13.20
CA ALA A 422 6.10 13.92 -12.01
C ALA A 422 5.24 15.18 -11.90
N GLY A 423 5.07 15.94 -12.97
CA GLY A 423 4.23 17.13 -13.00
C GLY A 423 2.77 16.82 -12.66
N SER A 424 2.21 15.74 -13.19
CA SER A 424 0.85 15.28 -12.89
C SER A 424 0.69 14.91 -11.40
N LEU A 425 1.65 14.20 -10.84
CA LEU A 425 1.63 13.87 -9.40
C LEU A 425 1.75 15.12 -8.53
N ILE A 426 2.59 16.08 -8.90
CA ILE A 426 2.68 17.38 -8.20
C ILE A 426 1.34 18.12 -8.22
N LEU A 427 0.63 18.10 -9.34
CA LEU A 427 -0.71 18.70 -9.44
C LEU A 427 -1.71 18.00 -8.50
N ILE A 428 -1.72 16.67 -8.47
CA ILE A 428 -2.59 15.90 -7.58
C ILE A 428 -2.28 16.21 -6.11
N LEU A 429 -1.00 16.22 -5.73
CA LEU A 429 -0.58 16.57 -4.38
C LEU A 429 -0.96 18.01 -4.01
N THR A 430 -0.84 18.94 -4.95
CA THR A 430 -1.25 20.35 -4.77
C THR A 430 -2.74 20.47 -4.50
N MET A 431 -3.57 19.74 -5.25
CA MET A 431 -5.02 19.69 -4.99
C MET A 431 -5.32 19.09 -3.62
N GLY A 432 -4.61 18.01 -3.24
CA GLY A 432 -4.73 17.41 -1.91
C GLY A 432 -4.37 18.38 -0.80
N PHE A 433 -3.29 19.15 -0.94
CA PHE A 433 -2.89 20.18 0.03
C PHE A 433 -3.89 21.33 0.11
N SER A 434 -4.45 21.77 -1.03
CA SER A 434 -5.49 22.81 -1.06
C SER A 434 -6.74 22.36 -0.31
N LEU A 435 -7.21 21.13 -0.56
CA LEU A 435 -8.35 20.56 0.14
C LEU A 435 -8.09 20.39 1.64
N TYR A 436 -6.90 19.94 2.01
CA TYR A 436 -6.50 19.84 3.41
C TYR A 436 -6.55 21.21 4.12
N GLY A 437 -6.01 22.24 3.48
CA GLY A 437 -5.98 23.59 4.03
C GLY A 437 -7.37 24.15 4.29
N THR A 438 -8.26 24.06 3.29
CA THR A 438 -9.63 24.58 3.41
C THR A 438 -10.42 23.82 4.48
N THR A 439 -10.34 22.50 4.48
CA THR A 439 -11.14 21.68 5.43
C THR A 439 -10.62 21.73 6.86
N THR A 440 -9.31 21.88 7.05
CA THR A 440 -8.69 21.83 8.38
C THR A 440 -8.75 23.18 9.09
N PHE A 441 -8.43 24.28 8.39
CA PHE A 441 -8.28 25.57 9.04
C PHE A 441 -9.58 26.37 9.13
N GLU A 442 -10.52 26.18 8.23
CA GLU A 442 -11.86 26.77 8.36
C GLU A 442 -12.64 26.19 9.55
N ARG A 443 -12.50 24.90 9.82
CA ARG A 443 -13.15 24.25 10.98
C ARG A 443 -12.48 24.53 12.31
N GLN A 444 -11.17 24.76 12.35
CA GLN A 444 -10.45 25.03 13.63
C GLN A 444 -10.77 26.40 14.23
N GLN A 445 -11.24 27.36 13.47
CA GLN A 445 -11.68 28.64 14.02
C GLN A 445 -12.92 28.54 14.93
N GLU A 446 -13.73 27.49 14.78
CA GLU A 446 -14.98 27.31 15.54
C GLU A 446 -14.83 26.44 16.80
N ILE A 447 -13.80 25.60 16.95
CA ILE A 447 -13.86 24.47 17.90
C ILE A 447 -12.74 24.38 18.95
N TYR A 448 -11.58 25.03 18.83
CA TYR A 448 -10.47 24.84 19.79
C TYR A 448 -9.71 26.10 20.18
N PRO A 449 -9.78 26.52 21.47
CA PRO A 449 -8.72 27.36 22.03
C PRO A 449 -7.46 26.48 22.19
N LEU A 450 -6.38 26.91 21.57
CA LEU A 450 -5.04 26.30 21.73
C LEU A 450 -4.61 26.38 23.21
N SER A 451 -4.79 25.30 23.97
CA SER A 451 -4.08 25.20 25.25
C SER A 451 -2.64 24.74 24.96
N ALA A 452 -1.73 25.66 25.17
CA ALA A 452 -0.30 25.41 25.18
C ALA A 452 0.04 24.47 26.34
N THR A 453 0.66 23.33 26.02
CA THR A 453 1.73 22.71 26.78
C THR A 453 1.97 21.28 26.31
N VAL A 454 2.98 21.06 25.52
CA VAL A 454 4.06 20.10 25.68
C VAL A 454 5.02 20.25 24.49
N ALA A 455 6.21 20.73 24.80
CA ALA A 455 7.25 21.08 23.84
C ALA A 455 8.21 19.92 23.60
N THR A 456 7.87 18.94 22.75
CA THR A 456 8.88 17.94 22.36
C THR A 456 8.70 17.34 20.97
N VAL A 457 7.62 17.64 20.24
CA VAL A 457 7.46 17.18 18.85
C VAL A 457 7.31 18.42 17.96
N PRO A 458 8.04 18.53 16.84
CA PRO A 458 7.86 19.63 15.91
C PRO A 458 6.41 19.64 15.39
N ARG A 459 5.63 20.60 15.84
CA ARG A 459 4.30 20.87 15.29
C ARG A 459 4.46 21.57 13.94
N VAL A 460 3.48 21.42 13.07
CA VAL A 460 3.37 22.31 11.91
C VAL A 460 3.50 23.75 12.43
N PRO A 461 4.46 24.53 11.92
CA PRO A 461 4.70 25.87 12.43
C PRO A 461 3.42 26.69 12.48
N GLN A 462 3.23 27.49 13.52
CA GLN A 462 2.08 28.41 13.63
C GLN A 462 1.94 29.31 12.40
N THR A 463 3.05 29.52 11.68
CA THR A 463 3.09 30.23 10.39
C THR A 463 2.34 29.54 9.26
N LEU A 464 1.90 28.30 9.42
CA LEU A 464 1.09 27.55 8.44
C LEU A 464 -0.34 27.27 8.93
N ASN A 465 -0.72 27.71 10.12
CA ASN A 465 -2.01 27.41 10.75
C ASN A 465 -3.13 28.38 10.35
N SER A 466 -3.19 28.79 9.10
CA SER A 466 -4.34 29.52 8.56
C SER A 466 -4.54 29.15 7.11
N THR A 467 -5.77 29.24 6.62
CA THR A 467 -6.13 28.96 5.21
C THR A 467 -5.27 29.76 4.25
N GLU A 468 -5.08 31.06 4.51
CA GLU A 468 -4.26 31.93 3.67
C GLU A 468 -2.79 31.49 3.61
N ARG A 469 -2.18 31.22 4.78
CA ARG A 469 -0.77 30.80 4.85
C ARG A 469 -0.56 29.43 4.26
N TRP A 470 -1.54 28.54 4.43
CA TRP A 470 -1.50 27.23 3.83
C TRP A 470 -1.67 27.31 2.31
N SER A 471 -2.50 28.23 1.78
CA SER A 471 -2.61 28.51 0.34
C SER A 471 -1.26 28.95 -0.22
N GLN A 472 -0.57 29.91 0.42
CA GLN A 472 0.77 30.33 0.02
C GLN A 472 1.77 29.16 0.00
N PHE A 473 1.70 28.27 0.98
CA PHE A 473 2.52 27.05 1.00
C PHE A 473 2.21 26.15 -0.20
N THR A 474 0.93 25.93 -0.49
CA THR A 474 0.46 25.09 -1.60
C THR A 474 0.85 25.67 -2.97
N GLU A 475 0.74 26.99 -3.13
CA GLU A 475 1.20 27.70 -4.32
C GLU A 475 2.71 27.54 -4.52
N GLY A 476 3.48 27.74 -3.45
CA GLY A 476 4.92 27.51 -3.47
C GLY A 476 5.27 26.06 -3.84
N PHE A 477 4.54 25.09 -3.28
CA PHE A 477 4.73 23.67 -3.59
C PHE A 477 4.50 23.36 -5.07
N LEU A 478 3.45 23.93 -5.67
CA LEU A 478 3.18 23.76 -7.09
C LEU A 478 4.30 24.34 -7.96
N ILE A 479 4.67 25.60 -7.70
CA ILE A 479 5.71 26.28 -8.47
C ILE A 479 7.04 25.56 -8.34
N GLY A 480 7.43 25.22 -7.12
CA GLY A 480 8.65 24.48 -6.84
C GLY A 480 8.64 23.09 -7.46
N GLY A 481 7.53 22.37 -7.36
CA GLY A 481 7.39 21.03 -7.89
C GLY A 481 7.51 20.94 -9.40
N ILE A 482 6.81 21.81 -10.11
CA ILE A 482 6.93 21.89 -11.58
C ILE A 482 8.34 22.36 -11.98
N GLY A 483 8.88 23.39 -11.32
CA GLY A 483 10.24 23.88 -11.58
C GLY A 483 11.31 22.81 -11.32
N GLY A 484 11.20 22.08 -10.23
CA GLY A 484 12.12 20.96 -9.90
C GLY A 484 12.06 19.83 -10.92
N ALA A 485 10.86 19.47 -11.39
CA ALA A 485 10.67 18.47 -12.43
C ALA A 485 11.29 18.90 -13.77
N ILE A 486 11.05 20.15 -14.19
CA ILE A 486 11.66 20.71 -15.41
C ILE A 486 13.19 20.70 -15.28
N PHE A 487 13.73 21.11 -14.13
CA PHE A 487 15.17 21.14 -13.91
C PHE A 487 15.77 19.73 -13.99
N ALA A 488 15.14 18.74 -13.36
CA ALA A 488 15.59 17.34 -13.46
C ALA A 488 15.54 16.82 -14.90
N TYR A 489 14.49 17.14 -15.64
CA TYR A 489 14.38 16.79 -17.06
C TYR A 489 15.52 17.39 -17.88
N LEU A 490 15.82 18.67 -17.68
CA LEU A 490 16.92 19.36 -18.38
C LEU A 490 18.28 18.74 -18.03
N LEU A 491 18.51 18.36 -16.79
CA LEU A 491 19.72 17.64 -16.39
C LEU A 491 19.83 16.28 -17.08
N LEU A 492 18.78 15.48 -17.06
CA LEU A 492 18.77 14.14 -17.65
C LEU A 492 18.98 14.17 -19.18
N THR A 493 18.40 15.16 -19.85
CA THR A 493 18.51 15.29 -21.31
C THR A 493 19.85 15.90 -21.76
N ASN A 494 20.57 16.58 -20.87
CA ASN A 494 21.84 17.24 -21.18
C ASN A 494 23.02 16.72 -20.35
N ILE A 495 22.92 15.50 -19.80
CA ILE A 495 23.94 14.95 -18.89
C ILE A 495 25.33 14.86 -19.53
N ALA A 496 25.40 14.59 -20.83
CA ALA A 496 26.65 14.56 -21.58
C ALA A 496 27.33 15.93 -21.65
N LEU A 497 26.55 17.00 -21.76
CA LEU A 497 27.05 18.38 -21.77
C LEU A 497 27.63 18.76 -20.40
N PHE A 498 26.95 18.40 -19.32
CA PHE A 498 27.40 18.66 -17.94
C PHE A 498 28.66 17.83 -17.61
N GLY A 499 28.72 16.58 -18.07
CA GLY A 499 29.92 15.76 -17.93
C GLY A 499 31.13 16.37 -18.67
N ALA A 500 30.97 16.88 -19.87
CA ALA A 500 32.01 17.55 -20.63
C ALA A 500 32.52 18.86 -19.97
N ILE A 501 31.60 19.64 -19.37
CA ILE A 501 31.94 20.84 -18.61
C ILE A 501 32.75 20.49 -17.36
N ALA A 502 32.34 19.46 -16.61
CA ALA A 502 33.07 19.01 -15.41
C ALA A 502 34.48 18.48 -15.69
N ILE A 503 34.68 17.81 -16.84
CA ILE A 503 36.01 17.32 -17.24
C ILE A 503 36.91 18.44 -17.69
N ASN A 504 36.37 19.48 -18.33
CA ASN A 504 37.18 20.62 -18.83
C ASN A 504 37.44 21.68 -17.74
N SER A 505 36.88 21.52 -16.54
CA SER A 505 37.10 22.42 -15.40
C SER A 505 38.06 21.87 -14.34
N ILE A 506 38.67 20.69 -14.60
CA ILE A 506 39.77 20.08 -13.85
C ILE A 506 41.07 20.21 -14.66
#